data_ca3eb33c20ca0efdd6942924e3c067c9
#
_entry.id   ca3eb33c20ca0efdd6942924e3c067c9
#
_cell.length_a   1.000
_cell.length_b   1.000
_cell.length_c   1.000
_cell.angle_alpha   90.00
_cell.angle_beta   90.00
_cell.angle_gamma   90.00
#
_symmetry.space_group_name_H-M   'P 1'
#
loop_
_entity.id
_entity.type
_entity.pdbx_description
1 polymer ?
#
loop_
_entity_poly.entity_id
_entity_poly.type
_entity_poly.pdbx_seq_one_letter_code
_entity_poly.pdbx_strand_id
1 'polypeptide(L)'
;MYGVWWSGAEPDVRPAEDGAKGYNSAALQHTAGQFKLHEDLKKYVYDKGLGAARWEETGEILYVRGMINAMLGVEAIRTAQERFGKKPLTGEQVRWGLENLDLTADRLKQLGFEGVLRPIKVSCADHEGARVGRIQTWDGKDWKITSDWYTSDDSVIAPMVKEAAAKYAAEKKITTGCLLTN
;
A
#
# COMPACT_ATOMS: atom_id res chain seq x y z
N MET A 1 -20.78 7.41 11.13
CA MET A 1 -20.51 5.99 10.76
C MET A 1 -19.06 5.88 10.37
N TYR A 2 -18.39 4.78 10.74
CA TYR A 2 -17.01 4.53 10.38
C TYR A 2 -16.92 3.21 9.64
N GLY A 3 -16.38 3.25 8.43
CA GLY A 3 -16.13 2.09 7.59
C GLY A 3 -14.68 1.64 7.66
N VAL A 4 -14.46 0.39 7.30
CA VAL A 4 -13.11 -0.16 7.12
C VAL A 4 -12.46 0.37 5.84
N TRP A 5 -11.18 0.15 5.69
CA TRP A 5 -10.41 0.59 4.51
C TRP A 5 -11.02 0.17 3.15
N TRP A 6 -11.69 -0.98 3.07
CA TRP A 6 -12.32 -1.47 1.84
C TRP A 6 -13.55 -0.67 1.39
N SER A 7 -14.20 0.06 2.30
CA SER A 7 -15.37 0.89 2.01
C SER A 7 -15.02 2.38 1.90
N GLY A 8 -13.78 2.71 1.61
CA GLY A 8 -13.27 4.06 1.58
C GLY A 8 -12.78 4.52 0.22
N ALA A 9 -13.49 4.19 -0.84
CA ALA A 9 -13.20 4.67 -2.18
C ALA A 9 -14.39 5.45 -2.76
N GLU A 10 -14.16 6.19 -3.84
CA GLU A 10 -15.17 7.02 -4.49
C GLU A 10 -16.39 6.21 -4.95
N PRO A 11 -16.24 5.02 -5.56
CA PRO A 11 -17.40 4.19 -5.96
C PRO A 11 -18.27 3.71 -4.80
N ASP A 12 -17.73 3.66 -3.58
CA ASP A 12 -18.48 3.22 -2.39
C ASP A 12 -19.47 4.30 -1.88
N VAL A 13 -19.18 5.56 -2.14
CA VAL A 13 -19.91 6.70 -1.57
C VAL A 13 -20.73 7.48 -2.60
N ARG A 14 -20.28 7.58 -3.86
CA ARG A 14 -20.99 8.33 -4.90
C ARG A 14 -22.44 7.90 -5.11
N PRO A 15 -22.79 6.58 -5.11
CA PRO A 15 -24.18 6.18 -5.33
C PRO A 15 -25.16 6.63 -4.24
N ALA A 16 -24.68 6.98 -3.05
CA ALA A 16 -25.50 7.47 -1.95
C ALA A 16 -25.67 9.01 -1.96
N GLU A 17 -25.04 9.71 -2.93
CA GLU A 17 -25.12 11.16 -3.10
C GLU A 17 -24.93 11.91 -1.78
N ASP A 18 -25.85 12.81 -1.42
CA ASP A 18 -25.82 13.58 -0.16
C ASP A 18 -25.89 12.69 1.10
N GLY A 19 -26.45 11.49 0.97
CA GLY A 19 -26.53 10.52 2.06
C GLY A 19 -25.17 10.00 2.53
N ALA A 20 -24.14 10.08 1.70
CA ALA A 20 -22.79 9.69 2.08
C ALA A 20 -21.99 10.81 2.76
N LYS A 21 -22.46 12.06 2.73
CA LYS A 21 -21.73 13.18 3.33
C LYS A 21 -21.52 12.99 4.82
N GLY A 22 -20.28 13.12 5.27
CA GLY A 22 -19.88 12.85 6.65
C GLY A 22 -19.57 11.38 6.96
N TYR A 23 -19.59 10.49 5.95
CA TYR A 23 -19.13 9.12 6.11
C TYR A 23 -17.61 9.10 6.32
N ASN A 24 -17.18 8.32 7.32
CA ASN A 24 -15.76 8.16 7.66
C ASN A 24 -15.26 6.77 7.27
N SER A 25 -14.01 6.69 6.89
CA SER A 25 -13.36 5.42 6.57
C SER A 25 -11.90 5.42 7.03
N ALA A 26 -11.37 4.24 7.32
CA ALA A 26 -9.94 4.08 7.52
C ALA A 26 -9.18 4.30 6.20
N ALA A 27 -8.03 4.96 6.27
CA ALA A 27 -7.12 5.18 5.16
C ALA A 27 -5.69 4.75 5.53
N LEU A 28 -5.06 3.97 4.66
CA LEU A 28 -3.68 3.49 4.83
C LEU A 28 -2.70 4.27 3.93
N GLN A 29 -3.22 5.10 3.05
CA GLN A 29 -2.50 5.96 2.10
C GLN A 29 -3.10 7.36 2.10
N HIS A 30 -2.50 8.30 1.37
CA HIS A 30 -3.16 9.58 1.14
C HIS A 30 -4.40 9.38 0.25
N THR A 31 -5.46 10.09 0.59
CA THR A 31 -6.65 10.19 -0.26
C THR A 31 -6.34 11.08 -1.45
N ALA A 32 -7.16 10.99 -2.48
CA ALA A 32 -7.08 11.76 -3.71
C ALA A 32 -6.19 13.02 -3.66
N GLY A 33 -5.40 13.26 -4.68
CA GLY A 33 -4.52 14.41 -4.76
C GLY A 33 -3.58 14.34 -5.94
N GLN A 34 -2.88 15.44 -6.18
CA GLN A 34 -1.82 15.52 -7.17
C GLN A 34 -0.47 15.38 -6.49
N PHE A 35 0.25 14.32 -6.81
CA PHE A 35 1.57 14.03 -6.29
C PHE A 35 2.57 13.99 -7.45
N LYS A 36 3.85 13.96 -7.16
CA LYS A 36 4.90 13.84 -8.18
C LYS A 36 4.69 12.64 -9.12
N LEU A 37 4.18 11.54 -8.59
CA LEU A 37 3.83 10.35 -9.40
C LEU A 37 2.80 10.69 -10.51
N HIS A 38 1.87 11.63 -10.29
CA HIS A 38 0.88 12.03 -11.31
C HIS A 38 1.51 12.88 -12.41
N GLU A 39 2.50 13.73 -12.08
CA GLU A 39 3.26 14.46 -13.08
C GLU A 39 4.02 13.50 -14.00
N ASP A 40 4.64 12.47 -13.41
CA ASP A 40 5.37 11.46 -14.16
C ASP A 40 4.41 10.57 -14.97
N LEU A 41 3.26 10.18 -14.40
CA LEU A 41 2.21 9.46 -15.10
C LEU A 41 1.70 10.26 -16.31
N LYS A 42 1.44 11.55 -16.12
CA LYS A 42 1.05 12.44 -17.21
C LYS A 42 2.10 12.46 -18.31
N LYS A 43 3.33 12.80 -17.97
CA LYS A 43 4.44 12.97 -18.90
C LYS A 43 4.79 11.69 -19.68
N TYR A 44 4.82 10.55 -19.00
CA TYR A 44 5.33 9.31 -19.58
C TYR A 44 4.25 8.39 -20.14
N VAL A 45 2.99 8.58 -19.77
CA VAL A 45 1.88 7.74 -20.18
C VAL A 45 0.80 8.54 -20.93
N TYR A 46 0.16 9.51 -20.28
CA TYR A 46 -1.00 10.19 -20.86
C TYR A 46 -0.64 11.11 -22.03
N ASP A 47 0.42 11.92 -21.91
CA ASP A 47 0.88 12.79 -23.01
C ASP A 47 1.39 11.99 -24.23
N LYS A 48 1.58 10.68 -24.08
CA LYS A 48 1.93 9.76 -25.18
C LYS A 48 0.76 8.94 -25.69
N GLY A 49 -0.46 9.19 -25.21
CA GLY A 49 -1.66 8.45 -25.61
C GLY A 49 -1.70 6.99 -25.14
N LEU A 50 -0.95 6.63 -24.09
CA LEU A 50 -0.87 5.27 -23.54
C LEU A 50 -1.78 5.06 -22.32
N GLY A 51 -2.49 6.11 -21.85
CA GLY A 51 -3.40 6.02 -20.72
C GLY A 51 -4.69 5.31 -21.10
N ALA A 52 -5.15 4.35 -20.29
CA ALA A 52 -6.37 3.61 -20.52
C ALA A 52 -7.58 4.21 -19.75
N ALA A 53 -7.36 4.72 -18.53
CA ALA A 53 -8.39 5.39 -17.74
C ALA A 53 -8.52 6.87 -18.13
N ARG A 54 -9.62 7.51 -17.75
CA ARG A 54 -9.74 8.96 -17.86
C ARG A 54 -8.75 9.62 -16.89
N TRP A 55 -8.16 10.75 -17.31
CA TRP A 55 -7.17 11.46 -16.49
C TRP A 55 -7.72 11.84 -15.10
N GLU A 56 -8.98 12.27 -15.04
CA GLU A 56 -9.66 12.69 -13.81
C GLU A 56 -9.76 11.57 -12.76
N GLU A 57 -9.75 10.32 -13.20
CA GLU A 57 -9.84 9.14 -12.32
C GLU A 57 -8.49 8.75 -11.73
N THR A 58 -7.37 9.25 -12.28
CA THR A 58 -6.03 8.84 -11.83
C THR A 58 -5.70 9.26 -10.40
N GLY A 59 -6.37 10.30 -9.89
CA GLY A 59 -6.27 10.76 -8.51
C GLY A 59 -7.18 9.99 -7.53
N GLU A 60 -8.07 9.12 -8.00
CA GLU A 60 -8.98 8.38 -7.14
C GLU A 60 -8.24 7.30 -6.33
N ILE A 61 -8.80 6.96 -5.17
CA ILE A 61 -8.17 6.05 -4.21
C ILE A 61 -7.80 4.71 -4.83
N LEU A 62 -8.69 4.10 -5.62
CA LEU A 62 -8.42 2.79 -6.21
C LEU A 62 -7.32 2.85 -7.27
N TYR A 63 -7.27 3.92 -8.07
CA TYR A 63 -6.20 4.10 -9.05
C TYR A 63 -4.84 4.28 -8.37
N VAL A 64 -4.78 5.16 -7.37
CA VAL A 64 -3.54 5.39 -6.58
C VAL A 64 -3.10 4.11 -5.88
N ARG A 65 -4.03 3.31 -5.35
CA ARG A 65 -3.75 1.99 -4.77
C ARG A 65 -3.14 1.02 -5.80
N GLY A 66 -3.66 1.02 -7.03
CA GLY A 66 -3.09 0.26 -8.14
C GLY A 66 -1.65 0.68 -8.45
N MET A 67 -1.36 1.99 -8.47
CA MET A 67 0.00 2.50 -8.66
C MET A 67 0.94 2.11 -7.50
N ILE A 68 0.46 2.15 -6.25
CA ILE A 68 1.24 1.67 -5.10
C ILE A 68 1.59 0.19 -5.27
N ASN A 69 0.62 -0.66 -5.62
CA ASN A 69 0.84 -2.08 -5.82
C ASN A 69 1.86 -2.37 -6.93
N ALA A 70 1.77 -1.65 -8.04
CA ALA A 70 2.74 -1.76 -9.14
C ALA A 70 4.14 -1.32 -8.68
N MET A 71 4.26 -0.22 -7.96
CA MET A 71 5.52 0.27 -7.41
C MET A 71 6.14 -0.76 -6.45
N LEU A 72 5.36 -1.33 -5.52
CA LEU A 72 5.84 -2.36 -4.59
C LEU A 72 6.37 -3.59 -5.33
N GLY A 73 5.67 -4.04 -6.38
CA GLY A 73 6.11 -5.15 -7.21
C GLY A 73 7.44 -4.87 -7.93
N VAL A 74 7.59 -3.67 -8.50
CA VAL A 74 8.84 -3.26 -9.17
C VAL A 74 10.00 -3.13 -8.18
N GLU A 75 9.75 -2.54 -7.01
CA GLU A 75 10.78 -2.40 -5.97
C GLU A 75 11.20 -3.76 -5.38
N ALA A 76 10.29 -4.71 -5.26
CA ALA A 76 10.62 -6.08 -4.87
C ALA A 76 11.55 -6.76 -5.89
N ILE A 77 11.24 -6.62 -7.19
CA ILE A 77 12.09 -7.14 -8.26
C ILE A 77 13.46 -6.46 -8.24
N ARG A 78 13.51 -5.13 -8.09
CA ARG A 78 14.75 -4.37 -7.99
C ARG A 78 15.61 -4.85 -6.82
N THR A 79 15.00 -4.97 -5.62
CA THR A 79 15.67 -5.48 -4.42
C THR A 79 16.24 -6.88 -4.62
N ALA A 80 15.47 -7.77 -5.25
CA ALA A 80 15.93 -9.11 -5.58
C ALA A 80 17.07 -9.10 -6.62
N GLN A 81 16.99 -8.24 -7.65
CA GLN A 81 18.05 -8.11 -8.65
C GLN A 81 19.34 -7.52 -8.11
N GLU A 82 19.31 -6.69 -7.09
CA GLU A 82 20.51 -6.23 -6.39
C GLU A 82 21.26 -7.38 -5.73
N ARG A 83 20.54 -8.38 -5.20
CA ARG A 83 21.13 -9.57 -4.58
C ARG A 83 21.50 -10.65 -5.59
N PHE A 84 20.60 -10.99 -6.51
CA PHE A 84 20.73 -12.17 -7.39
C PHE A 84 21.22 -11.84 -8.80
N GLY A 85 21.48 -10.55 -9.08
CA GLY A 85 21.92 -10.07 -10.39
C GLY A 85 20.77 -9.62 -11.28
N LYS A 86 21.06 -8.72 -12.22
CA LYS A 86 20.09 -8.16 -13.20
C LYS A 86 19.80 -9.18 -14.30
N LYS A 87 18.93 -10.13 -13.97
CA LYS A 87 18.49 -11.22 -14.84
C LYS A 87 17.04 -11.58 -14.53
N PRO A 88 16.36 -12.39 -15.34
CA PRO A 88 15.08 -12.99 -14.97
C PRO A 88 15.19 -13.71 -13.63
N LEU A 89 14.21 -13.50 -12.76
CA LEU A 89 14.17 -14.04 -11.41
C LEU A 89 13.18 -15.19 -11.32
N THR A 90 13.46 -16.14 -10.41
CA THR A 90 12.47 -17.14 -10.01
C THR A 90 11.43 -16.52 -9.06
N GLY A 91 10.26 -17.17 -8.90
CA GLY A 91 9.25 -16.74 -7.93
C GLY A 91 9.78 -16.65 -6.49
N GLU A 92 10.66 -17.56 -6.09
CA GLU A 92 11.32 -17.56 -4.78
C GLU A 92 12.23 -16.34 -4.59
N GLN A 93 12.96 -15.96 -5.63
CA GLN A 93 13.82 -14.77 -5.60
C GLN A 93 12.97 -13.48 -5.54
N VAL A 94 11.84 -13.42 -6.25
CA VAL A 94 10.90 -12.29 -6.15
C VAL A 94 10.26 -12.24 -4.76
N ARG A 95 9.85 -13.40 -4.20
CA ARG A 95 9.37 -13.49 -2.82
C ARG A 95 10.41 -12.95 -1.83
N TRP A 96 11.67 -13.35 -1.99
CA TRP A 96 12.74 -12.80 -1.16
C TRP A 96 12.81 -11.27 -1.27
N GLY A 97 12.67 -10.71 -2.47
CA GLY A 97 12.63 -9.26 -2.68
C GLY A 97 11.47 -8.59 -1.95
N LEU A 98 10.27 -9.19 -1.95
CA LEU A 98 9.11 -8.71 -1.19
C LEU A 98 9.38 -8.74 0.32
N GLU A 99 9.95 -9.83 0.83
CA GLU A 99 10.27 -10.02 2.25
C GLU A 99 11.47 -9.17 2.73
N ASN A 100 12.11 -8.44 1.83
CA ASN A 100 13.26 -7.57 2.13
C ASN A 100 13.05 -6.13 1.62
N LEU A 101 11.80 -5.74 1.40
CA LEU A 101 11.47 -4.35 1.04
C LEU A 101 11.78 -3.42 2.21
N ASP A 102 12.55 -2.37 1.93
CA ASP A 102 12.81 -1.25 2.83
C ASP A 102 12.65 0.07 2.04
N LEU A 103 11.39 0.54 2.00
CA LEU A 103 11.03 1.79 1.33
C LEU A 103 11.12 2.94 2.32
N THR A 104 12.29 3.53 2.40
CA THR A 104 12.54 4.73 3.21
C THR A 104 11.79 5.95 2.66
N ALA A 105 11.67 7.01 3.45
CA ALA A 105 11.10 8.28 3.00
C ALA A 105 11.84 8.84 1.76
N ASP A 106 13.17 8.75 1.75
CA ASP A 106 13.98 9.19 0.61
C ASP A 106 13.72 8.34 -0.64
N ARG A 107 13.54 7.04 -0.48
CA ARG A 107 13.20 6.16 -1.60
C ARG A 107 11.82 6.48 -2.16
N LEU A 108 10.82 6.67 -1.32
CA LEU A 108 9.48 7.07 -1.74
C LEU A 108 9.49 8.42 -2.48
N LYS A 109 10.29 9.38 -2.00
CA LYS A 109 10.49 10.67 -2.68
C LYS A 109 11.10 10.50 -4.07
N GLN A 110 12.16 9.70 -4.21
CA GLN A 110 12.79 9.40 -5.51
C GLN A 110 11.80 8.77 -6.50
N LEU A 111 10.87 7.94 -6.00
CA LEU A 111 9.84 7.26 -6.79
C LEU A 111 8.62 8.14 -7.08
N GLY A 112 8.55 9.35 -6.54
CA GLY A 112 7.41 10.26 -6.69
C GLY A 112 6.23 9.95 -5.76
N PHE A 113 6.42 9.08 -4.76
CA PHE A 113 5.39 8.65 -3.80
C PHE A 113 5.48 9.37 -2.45
N GLU A 114 6.26 10.45 -2.36
CA GLU A 114 6.29 11.31 -1.16
C GLU A 114 4.88 11.82 -0.82
N GLY A 115 4.44 11.64 0.42
CA GLY A 115 3.12 12.01 0.89
C GLY A 115 1.99 11.05 0.52
N VAL A 116 2.21 10.13 -0.41
CA VAL A 116 1.19 9.13 -0.81
C VAL A 116 1.04 8.04 0.26
N LEU A 117 2.15 7.51 0.74
CA LEU A 117 2.18 6.48 1.79
C LEU A 117 3.34 6.72 2.75
N ARG A 118 3.28 6.07 3.91
CA ARG A 118 4.36 6.08 4.89
C ARG A 118 5.49 5.13 4.45
N PRO A 119 6.72 5.32 4.95
CA PRO A 119 7.78 4.33 4.79
C PRO A 119 7.32 2.93 5.18
N ILE A 120 7.72 1.93 4.40
CA ILE A 120 7.33 0.54 4.56
C ILE A 120 8.60 -0.29 4.71
N LYS A 121 8.63 -1.10 5.76
CA LYS A 121 9.67 -2.11 5.92
C LYS A 121 9.00 -3.46 6.14
N VAL A 122 9.30 -4.41 5.28
CA VAL A 122 8.77 -5.77 5.32
C VAL A 122 9.90 -6.74 5.63
N SER A 123 9.60 -7.78 6.36
CA SER A 123 10.52 -8.89 6.60
C SER A 123 9.79 -10.22 6.43
N CYS A 124 10.53 -11.32 6.37
CA CYS A 124 9.94 -12.66 6.36
C CYS A 124 9.07 -12.95 7.61
N ALA A 125 9.39 -12.34 8.74
CA ALA A 125 8.63 -12.52 9.98
C ALA A 125 7.45 -11.54 10.09
N ASP A 126 7.44 -10.47 9.32
CA ASP A 126 6.44 -9.41 9.37
C ASP A 126 6.16 -8.87 7.96
N HIS A 127 5.03 -9.28 7.39
CA HIS A 127 4.58 -8.85 6.07
C HIS A 127 3.65 -7.64 6.11
N GLU A 128 3.31 -7.09 7.28
CA GLU A 128 2.32 -6.01 7.40
C GLU A 128 2.90 -4.62 7.07
N GLY A 129 4.19 -4.43 7.28
CA GLY A 129 4.85 -3.16 6.99
C GLY A 129 4.63 -2.10 8.08
N ALA A 130 4.01 -0.97 7.75
CA ALA A 130 4.00 0.20 8.64
C ALA A 130 3.00 0.15 9.81
N ARG A 131 2.00 -0.71 9.80
CA ARG A 131 0.91 -0.85 10.81
C ARG A 131 0.31 0.48 11.25
N VAL A 132 0.08 1.37 10.30
CA VAL A 132 -0.44 2.71 10.55
C VAL A 132 -1.72 2.93 9.76
N GLY A 133 -2.62 3.74 10.31
CA GLY A 133 -3.85 4.14 9.64
C GLY A 133 -4.29 5.52 10.11
N ARG A 134 -5.18 6.12 9.38
CA ARG A 134 -5.82 7.39 9.74
C ARG A 134 -7.25 7.42 9.25
N ILE A 135 -7.99 8.46 9.60
CA ILE A 135 -9.38 8.62 9.19
C ILE A 135 -9.46 9.62 8.04
N GLN A 136 -10.26 9.26 7.07
CA GLN A 136 -10.73 10.14 6.00
C GLN A 136 -12.25 10.30 6.11
N THR A 137 -12.77 11.46 5.69
CA THR A 137 -14.20 11.78 5.69
C THR A 137 -14.61 12.21 4.29
N TRP A 138 -15.73 11.70 3.80
CA TRP A 138 -16.34 12.13 2.55
C TRP A 138 -17.10 13.45 2.77
N ASP A 139 -16.72 14.50 2.03
CA ASP A 139 -17.36 15.82 2.17
C ASP A 139 -18.59 16.01 1.26
N GLY A 140 -18.94 14.99 0.49
CA GLY A 140 -19.98 15.00 -0.55
C GLY A 140 -19.40 15.05 -1.97
N LYS A 141 -18.11 15.34 -2.11
CA LYS A 141 -17.40 15.43 -3.40
C LYS A 141 -16.05 14.71 -3.38
N ASP A 142 -15.28 14.93 -2.34
CA ASP A 142 -13.92 14.43 -2.18
C ASP A 142 -13.71 13.82 -0.80
N TRP A 143 -12.76 12.89 -0.70
CA TRP A 143 -12.24 12.43 0.57
C TRP A 143 -11.28 13.48 1.16
N LYS A 144 -11.43 13.77 2.45
CA LYS A 144 -10.57 14.64 3.21
C LYS A 144 -9.95 13.88 4.38
N ILE A 145 -8.66 14.03 4.62
CA ILE A 145 -8.02 13.51 5.82
C ILE A 145 -8.48 14.34 7.03
N THR A 146 -8.99 13.65 8.04
CA THR A 146 -9.60 14.28 9.23
C THR A 146 -8.95 13.84 10.54
N SER A 147 -7.90 13.04 10.50
CA SER A 147 -7.11 12.69 11.68
C SER A 147 -5.61 12.64 11.38
N ASP A 148 -4.81 12.66 12.45
CA ASP A 148 -3.41 12.23 12.39
C ASP A 148 -3.29 10.72 12.17
N TRP A 149 -2.06 10.24 12.04
CA TRP A 149 -1.77 8.82 11.94
C TRP A 149 -1.89 8.15 13.30
N TYR A 150 -2.59 7.02 13.32
CA TYR A 150 -2.63 6.08 14.44
C TYR A 150 -1.72 4.89 14.13
N THR A 151 -1.03 4.41 15.14
CA THR A 151 -0.23 3.18 15.09
C THR A 151 -0.83 2.15 16.04
N SER A 152 -0.69 0.87 15.71
CA SER A 152 -1.05 -0.20 16.64
C SER A 152 -0.10 -0.20 17.85
N ASP A 153 -0.61 -0.63 18.99
CA ASP A 153 0.24 -0.94 20.14
C ASP A 153 0.88 -2.33 19.94
N ASP A 154 2.12 -2.33 19.48
CA ASP A 154 2.84 -3.56 19.18
C ASP A 154 3.14 -4.41 20.43
N SER A 155 3.12 -3.81 21.62
CA SER A 155 3.28 -4.57 22.88
C SER A 155 2.09 -5.51 23.12
N VAL A 156 0.92 -5.15 22.60
CA VAL A 156 -0.32 -5.95 22.69
C VAL A 156 -0.48 -6.83 21.44
N ILE A 157 -0.35 -6.26 20.25
CA ILE A 157 -0.69 -6.94 18.99
C ILE A 157 0.35 -8.01 18.62
N ALA A 158 1.65 -7.73 18.75
CA ALA A 158 2.67 -8.65 18.28
C ALA A 158 2.66 -10.02 19.00
N PRO A 159 2.49 -10.10 20.34
CA PRO A 159 2.32 -11.39 21.02
C PRO A 159 1.11 -12.19 20.51
N MET A 160 -0.04 -11.53 20.31
CA MET A 160 -1.27 -12.16 19.82
C MET A 160 -1.09 -12.74 18.41
N VAL A 161 -0.47 -11.98 17.51
CA VAL A 161 -0.18 -12.43 16.14
C VAL A 161 0.77 -13.63 16.17
N LYS A 162 1.84 -13.56 16.97
CA LYS A 162 2.80 -14.66 17.11
C LYS A 162 2.16 -15.94 17.62
N GLU A 163 1.30 -15.85 18.63
CA GLU A 163 0.57 -17.00 19.18
C GLU A 163 -0.38 -17.60 18.15
N ALA A 164 -1.19 -16.76 17.49
CA ALA A 164 -2.14 -17.21 16.48
C ALA A 164 -1.44 -17.87 15.29
N ALA A 165 -0.33 -17.29 14.82
CA ALA A 165 0.48 -17.85 13.74
C ALA A 165 1.09 -19.21 14.11
N ALA A 166 1.65 -19.34 15.32
CA ALA A 166 2.23 -20.59 15.79
C ALA A 166 1.16 -21.71 15.91
N LYS A 167 -0.01 -21.38 16.45
CA LYS A 167 -1.14 -22.30 16.55
C LYS A 167 -1.59 -22.77 15.16
N TYR A 168 -1.80 -21.86 14.23
CA TYR A 168 -2.21 -22.19 12.86
C TYR A 168 -1.16 -23.03 12.14
N ALA A 169 0.13 -22.70 12.27
CA ALA A 169 1.21 -23.46 11.67
C ALA A 169 1.26 -24.92 12.20
N ALA A 170 1.07 -25.10 13.51
CA ALA A 170 1.02 -26.43 14.13
C ALA A 170 -0.17 -27.23 13.63
N GLU A 171 -1.38 -26.65 13.61
CA GLU A 171 -2.61 -27.30 13.12
C GLU A 171 -2.49 -27.73 11.66
N LYS A 172 -1.88 -26.90 10.81
CA LYS A 172 -1.73 -27.15 9.37
C LYS A 172 -0.44 -27.87 8.99
N LYS A 173 0.40 -28.21 9.97
CA LYS A 173 1.73 -28.81 9.75
C LYS A 173 2.58 -28.00 8.76
N ILE A 174 2.49 -26.67 8.84
CA ILE A 174 3.26 -25.76 8.00
C ILE A 174 4.66 -25.62 8.60
N THR A 175 5.67 -26.00 7.85
CA THR A 175 7.05 -25.65 8.16
C THR A 175 7.31 -24.24 7.62
N THR A 176 7.23 -23.24 8.50
CA THR A 176 7.56 -21.87 8.14
C THR A 176 9.06 -21.71 8.16
N GLY A 177 9.64 -21.54 7.01
CA GLY A 177 11.03 -21.08 6.86
C GLY A 177 11.05 -19.86 5.97
N CYS A 178 11.82 -18.86 6.34
CA CYS A 178 12.17 -17.81 5.41
C CYS A 178 13.00 -18.44 4.28
N LEU A 179 12.50 -18.39 3.06
CA LEU A 179 13.23 -18.88 1.90
C LEU A 179 14.46 -17.99 1.69
N LEU A 180 15.60 -18.60 1.39
CA LEU A 180 16.84 -17.89 1.05
C LEU A 180 17.39 -16.99 2.18
N THR A 181 17.46 -17.50 3.38
CA THR A 181 18.00 -16.77 4.56
C THR A 181 19.49 -16.45 4.51
N ASN A 182 20.22 -16.90 3.47
CA ASN A 182 21.65 -16.58 3.26
C ASN A 182 21.99 -16.32 1.79
#